data_5087d0b5942fc2d9afd2e91f72cc5e6b
#
_entry.id   5087d0b5942fc2d9afd2e91f72cc5e6b
#
_cell.length_a   1.000
_cell.length_b   1.000
_cell.length_c   1.000
_cell.angle_alpha   90.00
_cell.angle_beta   90.00
_cell.angle_gamma   90.00
#
_symmetry.space_group_name_H-M   'P 1'
#
loop_
_entity.id
_entity.type
_entity.pdbx_description
1 polymer ?
#
loop_
_entity_poly.entity_id
_entity_poly.type
_entity_poly.pdbx_seq_one_letter_code
_entity_poly.pdbx_strand_id
1 'polypeptide(L)'
;MRHKEILQWLHERGTMRVSDMALELNVSAITIRRDVDALSKRGLLTRVHGGAVLPEPRGQRMTVVSDGPTVVSGTGGRELVLGLIVPAADYYFPEVIKGAREAAAERGIRLVLGISQYDPEEERAQARRMLEDGIHGLLITPCGPVGAQSWPAELDVPCVLIERHPDDDAWGAERVVTDHAYGARIAVRHLVDRDRELISLILREDSPHSDLILEGYRGGLAAVGMTASESSVFRLPSPSTDPAERERRLTEFADKAAKDLLEAVIVHNDHDAIVVLQRLRARGVDIPGAVAIVAYDDEVAALADIPLTAVAPPKRAVGAAAVDLIVRRLIDPERPTHRLAILPELNVRASSAQE
;
A
#
# COMPACT_ATOMS: atom_id res chain seq x y z
N MET A 1 -31.56 19.68 -5.38
CA MET A 1 -31.88 19.31 -4.00
C MET A 1 -30.98 18.14 -3.58
N ARG A 2 -31.06 16.96 -4.17
CA ARG A 2 -30.30 15.73 -3.83
C ARG A 2 -28.76 15.88 -3.81
N HIS A 3 -28.15 16.53 -4.81
CA HIS A 3 -26.68 16.79 -4.82
C HIS A 3 -26.20 17.60 -3.61
N LYS A 4 -27.04 18.55 -3.14
CA LYS A 4 -26.71 19.37 -1.97
C LYS A 4 -26.75 18.54 -0.68
N GLU A 5 -27.70 17.63 -0.57
CA GLU A 5 -27.83 16.72 0.57
C GLU A 5 -26.66 15.73 0.62
N ILE A 6 -26.26 15.14 -0.51
CA ILE A 6 -25.08 14.27 -0.60
C ILE A 6 -23.82 15.00 -0.14
N LEU A 7 -23.58 16.22 -0.61
CA LEU A 7 -22.42 17.00 -0.21
C LEU A 7 -22.46 17.42 1.27
N GLN A 8 -23.65 17.73 1.80
CA GLN A 8 -23.82 18.06 3.21
C GLN A 8 -23.49 16.87 4.11
N TRP A 9 -23.99 15.68 3.78
CA TRP A 9 -23.67 14.47 4.56
C TRP A 9 -22.19 14.10 4.50
N LEU A 10 -21.55 14.31 3.37
CA LEU A 10 -20.11 14.10 3.26
C LEU A 10 -19.32 15.12 4.11
N HIS A 11 -19.82 16.35 4.25
CA HIS A 11 -19.24 17.34 5.18
C HIS A 11 -19.39 16.95 6.65
N GLU A 12 -20.54 16.35 7.01
CA GLU A 12 -20.85 15.98 8.39
C GLU A 12 -20.20 14.66 8.81
N ARG A 13 -20.09 13.69 7.89
CA ARG A 13 -19.69 12.29 8.18
C ARG A 13 -18.36 11.87 7.56
N GLY A 14 -17.77 12.72 6.71
CA GLY A 14 -16.49 12.49 6.01
C GLY A 14 -16.61 11.52 4.83
N THR A 15 -17.27 10.38 5.02
CA THR A 15 -17.47 9.36 3.99
C THR A 15 -18.88 8.76 4.09
N MET A 16 -19.43 8.32 2.95
CA MET A 16 -20.71 7.63 2.90
C MET A 16 -20.77 6.58 1.78
N ARG A 17 -21.43 5.45 2.07
CA ARG A 17 -21.66 4.42 1.06
C ARG A 17 -22.83 4.77 0.15
N VAL A 18 -22.74 4.34 -1.11
CA VAL A 18 -23.84 4.51 -2.08
C VAL A 18 -25.13 3.87 -1.61
N SER A 19 -25.07 2.71 -0.92
CA SER A 19 -26.22 2.03 -0.32
C SER A 19 -26.94 2.90 0.72
N ASP A 20 -26.16 3.56 1.57
CA ASP A 20 -26.70 4.35 2.67
C ASP A 20 -27.33 5.66 2.17
N MET A 21 -26.67 6.32 1.20
CA MET A 21 -27.23 7.47 0.50
C MET A 21 -28.52 7.13 -0.23
N ALA A 22 -28.60 5.91 -0.83
CA ALA A 22 -29.78 5.45 -1.53
C ALA A 22 -30.99 5.25 -0.59
N LEU A 23 -30.71 4.68 0.59
CA LEU A 23 -31.72 4.49 1.65
C LEU A 23 -32.23 5.83 2.19
N GLU A 24 -31.31 6.74 2.58
CA GLU A 24 -31.67 8.02 3.18
C GLU A 24 -32.44 8.94 2.19
N LEU A 25 -32.11 8.88 0.89
CA LEU A 25 -32.80 9.66 -0.15
C LEU A 25 -33.99 8.94 -0.80
N ASN A 26 -34.26 7.70 -0.37
CA ASN A 26 -35.31 6.86 -0.93
C ASN A 26 -35.28 6.76 -2.48
N VAL A 27 -34.07 6.51 -3.03
CA VAL A 27 -33.83 6.33 -4.47
C VAL A 27 -32.98 5.08 -4.72
N SER A 28 -32.91 4.65 -5.98
CA SER A 28 -32.10 3.49 -6.33
C SER A 28 -30.59 3.77 -6.20
N ALA A 29 -29.80 2.74 -5.87
CA ALA A 29 -28.34 2.82 -5.84
C ALA A 29 -27.75 3.25 -7.19
N ILE A 30 -28.41 2.90 -8.30
CA ILE A 30 -28.03 3.33 -9.66
C ILE A 30 -28.16 4.85 -9.81
N THR A 31 -29.21 5.43 -9.25
CA THR A 31 -29.44 6.88 -9.24
C THR A 31 -28.32 7.58 -8.45
N ILE A 32 -27.99 7.08 -7.27
CA ILE A 32 -26.91 7.64 -6.46
C ILE A 32 -25.57 7.52 -7.15
N ARG A 33 -25.26 6.38 -7.80
CA ARG A 33 -24.01 6.23 -8.57
C ARG A 33 -23.88 7.30 -9.65
N ARG A 34 -24.96 7.60 -10.39
CA ARG A 34 -24.97 8.68 -11.39
C ARG A 34 -24.76 10.06 -10.78
N ASP A 35 -25.39 10.33 -9.62
CA ASP A 35 -25.20 11.60 -8.93
C ASP A 35 -23.78 11.75 -8.40
N VAL A 36 -23.21 10.70 -7.81
CA VAL A 36 -21.82 10.65 -7.36
C VAL A 36 -20.87 10.83 -8.55
N ASP A 37 -21.11 10.18 -9.69
CA ASP A 37 -20.31 10.37 -10.90
C ASP A 37 -20.38 11.81 -11.44
N ALA A 38 -21.56 12.41 -11.44
CA ALA A 38 -21.74 13.80 -11.86
C ALA A 38 -21.04 14.80 -10.93
N LEU A 39 -21.08 14.58 -9.63
CA LEU A 39 -20.42 15.42 -8.64
C LEU A 39 -18.89 15.22 -8.68
N SER A 40 -18.41 13.98 -8.89
CA SER A 40 -17.00 13.67 -9.05
C SER A 40 -16.40 14.33 -10.29
N LYS A 41 -17.08 14.27 -11.42
CA LYS A 41 -16.66 14.99 -12.66
C LYS A 41 -16.55 16.50 -12.48
N ARG A 42 -17.30 17.06 -11.56
CA ARG A 42 -17.26 18.49 -11.18
C ARG A 42 -16.21 18.78 -10.09
N GLY A 43 -15.48 17.77 -9.61
CA GLY A 43 -14.49 17.93 -8.55
C GLY A 43 -15.06 18.22 -7.16
N LEU A 44 -16.36 17.98 -6.94
CA LEU A 44 -17.05 18.29 -5.69
C LEU A 44 -17.03 17.15 -4.68
N LEU A 45 -16.66 15.96 -5.10
CA LEU A 45 -16.37 14.79 -4.28
C LEU A 45 -15.43 13.83 -5.02
N THR A 46 -14.83 12.90 -4.28
CA THR A 46 -14.00 11.81 -4.82
C THR A 46 -14.73 10.49 -4.63
N ARG A 47 -14.77 9.67 -5.69
CA ARG A 47 -15.30 8.30 -5.62
C ARG A 47 -14.32 7.39 -4.90
N VAL A 48 -14.84 6.58 -3.98
CA VAL A 48 -14.14 5.46 -3.35
C VAL A 48 -14.94 4.18 -3.60
N HIS A 49 -14.34 3.02 -3.31
CA HIS A 49 -15.00 1.74 -3.55
C HIS A 49 -16.31 1.63 -2.74
N GLY A 50 -17.43 1.59 -3.44
CA GLY A 50 -18.77 1.51 -2.83
C GLY A 50 -19.34 2.81 -2.24
N GLY A 51 -18.63 3.96 -2.34
CA GLY A 51 -19.05 5.21 -1.71
C GLY A 51 -18.46 6.48 -2.32
N ALA A 52 -18.51 7.55 -1.54
CA ALA A 52 -17.94 8.85 -1.87
C ALA A 52 -17.36 9.54 -0.63
N VAL A 53 -16.33 10.36 -0.85
CA VAL A 53 -15.71 11.25 0.14
C VAL A 53 -15.63 12.66 -0.44
N LEU A 54 -15.46 13.68 0.42
CA LEU A 54 -15.18 15.02 -0.08
C LEU A 54 -13.79 15.03 -0.75
N PRO A 55 -13.62 15.77 -1.86
CA PRO A 55 -12.28 16.00 -2.39
C PRO A 55 -11.50 16.80 -1.37
N GLU A 56 -10.31 16.39 -1.07
CA GLU A 56 -9.41 17.26 -0.31
C GLU A 56 -9.13 18.52 -1.11
N PRO A 57 -9.14 19.71 -0.47
CA PRO A 57 -8.81 20.95 -1.16
C PRO A 57 -7.39 20.80 -1.74
N ARG A 58 -7.25 21.06 -3.02
CA ARG A 58 -5.95 21.19 -3.69
C ARG A 58 -5.18 22.31 -2.99
N GLY A 59 -4.16 21.96 -2.31
CA GLY A 59 -3.32 22.86 -1.53
C GLY A 59 -3.54 22.71 -0.03
N GLN A 60 -2.51 22.18 0.61
CA GLN A 60 -2.25 22.28 2.04
C GLN A 60 -3.21 21.54 2.98
N ARG A 61 -2.88 20.34 3.37
CA ARG A 61 -3.16 19.91 4.74
C ARG A 61 -1.94 19.22 5.34
N MET A 62 -1.17 20.01 6.07
CA MET A 62 -0.47 19.47 7.22
C MET A 62 -1.54 19.10 8.24
N THR A 63 -1.72 17.83 8.50
CA THR A 63 -2.61 17.37 9.56
C THR A 63 -1.78 17.10 10.79
N VAL A 64 -1.96 17.90 11.81
CA VAL A 64 -1.39 17.64 13.13
C VAL A 64 -2.20 16.50 13.75
N VAL A 65 -1.58 15.36 13.95
CA VAL A 65 -2.19 14.21 14.62
C VAL A 65 -1.68 14.19 16.05
N SER A 66 -2.44 14.77 16.96
CA SER A 66 -2.16 14.77 18.39
C SER A 66 -3.39 14.30 19.15
N ASP A 67 -3.28 13.13 19.76
CA ASP A 67 -4.20 12.68 20.79
C ASP A 67 -3.39 12.28 22.04
N GLY A 68 -3.47 13.10 23.07
CA GLY A 68 -3.12 12.75 24.45
C GLY A 68 -1.89 13.44 25.03
N PRO A 69 -1.89 13.64 26.35
CA PRO A 69 -0.83 14.34 27.03
C PRO A 69 0.27 13.35 27.46
N THR A 70 1.50 13.67 27.21
CA THR A 70 2.57 13.65 28.20
C THR A 70 3.96 13.72 27.56
N VAL A 71 4.66 14.73 27.95
CA VAL A 71 5.99 15.14 27.60
C VAL A 71 7.01 14.08 28.00
N VAL A 72 7.82 13.59 27.04
CA VAL A 72 9.10 12.97 27.37
C VAL A 72 10.07 14.10 27.69
N SER A 73 10.32 14.29 28.98
CA SER A 73 11.35 15.19 29.46
C SER A 73 12.74 14.56 29.22
N GLY A 74 13.34 14.96 28.12
CA GLY A 74 14.73 14.66 27.82
C GLY A 74 15.30 15.73 26.90
N THR A 75 16.00 16.72 27.48
CA THR A 75 16.62 17.90 26.89
C THR A 75 15.71 19.14 26.80
N GLY A 76 15.56 19.83 27.95
CA GLY A 76 15.21 21.27 27.93
C GLY A 76 13.75 21.65 27.65
N GLY A 77 12.77 20.81 27.91
CA GLY A 77 11.35 21.21 27.94
C GLY A 77 10.70 21.53 26.58
N ARG A 78 11.32 21.18 25.46
CA ARG A 78 10.71 21.30 24.12
C ARG A 78 9.97 20.03 23.72
N GLU A 79 8.75 20.20 23.21
CA GLU A 79 7.97 19.12 22.60
C GLU A 79 8.72 18.58 21.38
N LEU A 80 8.94 17.27 21.29
CA LEU A 80 9.55 16.63 20.13
C LEU A 80 8.52 16.55 19.01
N VAL A 81 8.88 16.99 17.80
CA VAL A 81 8.02 16.98 16.63
C VAL A 81 8.70 16.20 15.52
N LEU A 82 8.00 15.20 14.95
CA LEU A 82 8.44 14.45 13.79
C LEU A 82 7.55 14.75 12.58
N GLY A 83 8.16 14.82 11.40
CA GLY A 83 7.44 14.81 10.12
C GLY A 83 7.25 13.38 9.64
N LEU A 84 6.10 13.09 9.02
CA LEU A 84 5.84 11.87 8.27
C LEU A 84 5.30 12.25 6.90
N ILE A 85 6.01 11.90 5.82
CA ILE A 85 5.54 12.11 4.45
C ILE A 85 5.31 10.76 3.80
N VAL A 86 4.09 10.55 3.29
CA VAL A 86 3.69 9.34 2.56
C VAL A 86 3.08 9.73 1.21
N PRO A 87 3.17 8.84 0.19
CA PRO A 87 2.64 9.18 -1.14
C PRO A 87 1.11 9.23 -1.20
N ALA A 88 0.42 8.48 -0.35
CA ALA A 88 -1.04 8.42 -0.34
C ALA A 88 -1.56 8.20 1.08
N ALA A 89 -2.83 8.54 1.33
CA ALA A 89 -3.52 8.28 2.60
C ALA A 89 -4.60 7.20 2.47
N ASP A 90 -4.55 6.43 1.41
CA ASP A 90 -5.46 5.34 1.10
C ASP A 90 -4.70 4.02 0.93
N TYR A 91 -5.44 2.94 0.79
CA TYR A 91 -4.98 1.58 0.53
C TYR A 91 -3.88 1.12 1.52
N TYR A 92 -2.60 1.22 1.17
CA TYR A 92 -1.45 0.67 1.90
C TYR A 92 -1.05 1.50 3.14
N PHE A 93 -1.08 2.83 3.02
CA PHE A 93 -0.48 3.74 3.99
C PHE A 93 -1.29 4.05 5.26
N PRO A 94 -2.62 3.89 5.32
CA PRO A 94 -3.37 4.13 6.56
C PRO A 94 -2.84 3.37 7.77
N GLU A 95 -2.46 2.10 7.63
CA GLU A 95 -1.91 1.31 8.74
C GLU A 95 -0.46 1.71 9.07
N VAL A 96 0.35 2.14 8.10
CA VAL A 96 1.69 2.72 8.34
C VAL A 96 1.56 4.01 9.15
N ILE A 97 0.67 4.93 8.73
CA ILE A 97 0.40 6.18 9.44
C ILE A 97 -0.08 5.91 10.86
N LYS A 98 -1.01 4.96 11.03
CA LYS A 98 -1.55 4.59 12.33
C LYS A 98 -0.47 4.06 13.27
N GLY A 99 0.38 3.14 12.79
CA GLY A 99 1.50 2.61 13.57
C GLY A 99 2.48 3.70 13.99
N ALA A 100 2.85 4.58 13.07
CA ALA A 100 3.71 5.72 13.38
C ALA A 100 3.07 6.68 14.39
N ARG A 101 1.76 6.98 14.24
CA ARG A 101 1.02 7.85 15.17
C ARG A 101 0.98 7.28 16.58
N GLU A 102 0.66 6.00 16.72
CA GLU A 102 0.56 5.32 18.01
C GLU A 102 1.92 5.30 18.72
N ALA A 103 2.98 4.91 18.00
CA ALA A 103 4.33 4.88 18.55
C ALA A 103 4.85 6.28 18.93
N ALA A 104 4.50 7.32 18.20
CA ALA A 104 4.79 8.71 18.53
C ALA A 104 4.00 9.16 19.77
N ALA A 105 2.69 8.89 19.83
CA ALA A 105 1.83 9.26 20.96
C ALA A 105 2.27 8.61 22.28
N GLU A 106 2.66 7.33 22.27
CA GLU A 106 3.20 6.62 23.43
C GLU A 106 4.44 7.29 24.03
N ARG A 107 5.18 8.06 23.22
CA ARG A 107 6.40 8.78 23.62
C ARG A 107 6.18 10.27 23.84
N GLY A 108 4.94 10.76 23.78
CA GLY A 108 4.63 12.19 23.85
C GLY A 108 5.22 13.01 22.70
N ILE A 109 5.37 12.38 21.53
CA ILE A 109 5.91 13.02 20.32
C ILE A 109 4.76 13.47 19.44
N ARG A 110 4.82 14.71 18.97
CA ARG A 110 3.88 15.23 17.98
C ARG A 110 4.30 14.78 16.58
N LEU A 111 3.38 14.16 15.84
CA LEU A 111 3.58 13.74 14.47
C LEU A 111 2.84 14.70 13.50
N VAL A 112 3.55 15.23 12.51
CA VAL A 112 3.00 16.06 11.43
C VAL A 112 2.96 15.25 10.16
N LEU A 113 1.76 15.08 9.57
CA LEU A 113 1.56 14.25 8.37
C LEU A 113 1.54 15.11 7.12
N GLY A 114 2.29 14.70 6.11
CA GLY A 114 2.25 15.19 4.74
C GLY A 114 1.89 14.07 3.76
N ILE A 115 1.14 14.41 2.70
CA ILE A 115 0.76 13.47 1.64
C ILE A 115 1.21 14.06 0.32
N SER A 116 2.19 13.41 -0.35
CA SER A 116 2.82 13.92 -1.56
C SER A 116 2.04 13.63 -2.85
N GLN A 117 1.03 12.74 -2.80
CA GLN A 117 0.25 12.30 -3.97
C GLN A 117 1.12 11.73 -5.12
N TYR A 118 2.23 11.09 -4.79
CA TYR A 118 3.25 10.61 -5.74
C TYR A 118 3.90 11.73 -6.57
N ASP A 119 3.80 12.99 -6.12
CA ASP A 119 4.43 14.14 -6.75
C ASP A 119 5.75 14.49 -6.02
N PRO A 120 6.92 14.35 -6.70
CA PRO A 120 8.22 14.65 -6.08
C PRO A 120 8.42 16.13 -5.74
N GLU A 121 7.74 17.05 -6.44
CA GLU A 121 7.84 18.49 -6.13
C GLU A 121 7.04 18.82 -4.87
N GLU A 122 5.83 18.27 -4.75
CA GLU A 122 5.01 18.40 -3.55
C GLU A 122 5.70 17.75 -2.33
N GLU A 123 6.32 16.58 -2.51
CA GLU A 123 7.10 15.90 -1.47
C GLU A 123 8.18 16.82 -0.89
N ARG A 124 9.01 17.43 -1.77
CA ARG A 124 10.06 18.37 -1.36
C ARG A 124 9.51 19.65 -0.74
N ALA A 125 8.39 20.15 -1.26
CA ALA A 125 7.75 21.33 -0.72
C ALA A 125 7.21 21.09 0.70
N GLN A 126 6.62 19.93 0.95
CA GLN A 126 6.14 19.54 2.29
C GLN A 126 7.31 19.36 3.27
N ALA A 127 8.37 18.67 2.85
CA ALA A 127 9.56 18.50 3.69
C ALA A 127 10.16 19.86 4.10
N ARG A 128 10.31 20.79 3.16
CA ARG A 128 10.80 22.14 3.47
C ARG A 128 9.91 22.88 4.46
N ARG A 129 8.60 22.86 4.26
CA ARG A 129 7.65 23.48 5.21
C ARG A 129 7.78 22.89 6.61
N MET A 130 7.85 21.57 6.72
CA MET A 130 8.02 20.88 8.00
C MET A 130 9.34 21.26 8.69
N LEU A 131 10.44 21.40 7.93
CA LEU A 131 11.74 21.84 8.45
C LEU A 131 11.69 23.29 8.93
N GLU A 132 11.06 24.19 8.17
CA GLU A 132 10.82 25.59 8.56
C GLU A 132 9.97 25.69 9.83
N ASP A 133 9.00 24.78 10.01
CA ASP A 133 8.17 24.64 11.21
C ASP A 133 8.91 23.97 12.40
N GLY A 134 10.17 23.57 12.20
CA GLY A 134 11.05 23.09 13.25
C GLY A 134 10.83 21.63 13.68
N ILE A 135 10.57 20.72 12.74
CA ILE A 135 10.60 19.27 13.03
C ILE A 135 12.00 18.84 13.44
N HIS A 136 12.09 17.81 14.28
CA HIS A 136 13.35 17.27 14.80
C HIS A 136 13.85 16.06 14.00
N GLY A 137 13.00 15.49 13.14
CA GLY A 137 13.34 14.37 12.28
C GLY A 137 12.23 14.09 11.28
N LEU A 138 12.57 13.39 10.18
CA LEU A 138 11.67 13.11 9.07
C LEU A 138 11.56 11.61 8.81
N LEU A 139 10.33 11.12 8.79
CA LEU A 139 9.95 9.81 8.28
C LEU A 139 9.39 10.00 6.88
N ILE A 140 9.85 9.24 5.89
CA ILE A 140 9.42 9.47 4.52
C ILE A 140 9.36 8.20 3.69
N THR A 141 8.30 8.08 2.89
CA THR A 141 8.22 7.13 1.76
C THR A 141 8.47 7.91 0.47
N PRO A 142 9.72 7.95 -0.06
CA PRO A 142 10.04 8.76 -1.22
C PRO A 142 9.24 8.40 -2.47
N CYS A 143 8.86 9.41 -3.25
CA CYS A 143 8.20 9.27 -4.54
C CYS A 143 9.23 9.11 -5.66
N GLY A 144 8.89 8.31 -6.69
CA GLY A 144 9.71 8.14 -7.89
C GLY A 144 10.87 7.15 -7.77
N PRO A 145 11.70 7.04 -8.81
CA PRO A 145 12.86 6.16 -8.82
C PRO A 145 13.84 6.57 -7.74
N VAL A 146 14.26 5.63 -6.93
CA VAL A 146 15.01 5.90 -5.70
C VAL A 146 16.39 6.49 -5.95
N GLY A 147 17.03 6.20 -7.07
CA GLY A 147 18.33 6.78 -7.44
C GLY A 147 18.29 8.27 -7.84
N ALA A 148 17.10 8.81 -8.13
CA ALA A 148 16.94 10.20 -8.56
C ALA A 148 16.74 11.20 -7.39
N GLN A 149 16.65 10.73 -6.15
CA GLN A 149 16.31 11.57 -5.01
C GLN A 149 17.33 11.45 -3.88
N SER A 150 18.47 12.14 -4.03
CA SER A 150 19.46 12.27 -2.96
C SER A 150 19.10 13.33 -1.90
N TRP A 151 18.05 14.13 -2.13
CA TRP A 151 17.71 15.26 -1.28
C TRP A 151 17.43 14.94 0.20
N PRO A 152 16.91 13.76 0.60
CA PRO A 152 16.78 13.46 2.02
C PRO A 152 18.11 13.31 2.75
N ALA A 153 19.20 13.01 2.02
CA ALA A 153 20.55 12.97 2.59
C ALA A 153 21.14 14.35 2.86
N GLU A 154 20.57 15.40 2.27
CA GLU A 154 21.00 16.79 2.44
C GLU A 154 20.28 17.50 3.60
N LEU A 155 19.42 16.79 4.35
CA LEU A 155 18.67 17.34 5.45
C LEU A 155 19.54 17.50 6.71
N ASP A 156 19.37 18.61 7.41
CA ASP A 156 20.01 18.89 8.70
C ASP A 156 19.37 18.12 9.87
N VAL A 157 18.36 17.31 9.62
CA VAL A 157 17.66 16.48 10.61
C VAL A 157 17.74 15.01 10.25
N PRO A 158 17.73 14.09 11.24
CA PRO A 158 17.65 12.67 10.96
C PRO A 158 16.48 12.30 10.04
N CYS A 159 16.74 11.37 9.12
CA CYS A 159 15.74 10.89 8.18
C CYS A 159 15.70 9.35 8.19
N VAL A 160 14.50 8.79 8.20
CA VAL A 160 14.25 7.34 8.08
C VAL A 160 13.33 7.09 6.88
N LEU A 161 13.78 6.23 5.97
CA LEU A 161 12.98 5.80 4.83
C LEU A 161 12.00 4.71 5.24
N ILE A 162 10.78 4.80 4.71
CA ILE A 162 9.73 3.82 4.92
C ILE A 162 9.39 3.16 3.59
N GLU A 163 9.40 1.82 3.55
CA GLU A 163 9.00 1.00 2.39
C GLU A 163 9.71 1.39 1.09
N ARG A 164 10.96 1.81 1.18
CA ARG A 164 11.79 2.11 0.01
C ARG A 164 13.21 1.60 0.19
N HIS A 165 13.74 1.05 -0.91
CA HIS A 165 15.12 0.64 -1.05
C HIS A 165 15.79 1.63 -1.99
N PRO A 166 16.78 2.43 -1.56
CA PRO A 166 17.62 3.17 -2.50
C PRO A 166 18.36 2.21 -3.40
N ASP A 167 18.38 2.47 -4.70
CA ASP A 167 19.12 1.66 -5.68
C ASP A 167 20.64 1.75 -5.46
N ASP A 168 21.09 2.85 -4.86
CA ASP A 168 22.47 3.04 -4.47
C ASP A 168 22.56 3.23 -2.96
N ASP A 169 23.42 2.45 -2.31
CA ASP A 169 23.73 2.57 -0.89
C ASP A 169 24.46 3.88 -0.53
N ALA A 170 24.60 4.79 -1.50
CA ALA A 170 25.44 5.98 -1.44
C ALA A 170 25.13 6.92 -0.28
N TRP A 171 23.95 6.92 0.27
CA TRP A 171 23.63 7.84 1.38
C TRP A 171 23.44 7.19 2.74
N GLY A 172 23.74 5.92 2.90
CA GLY A 172 23.72 5.28 4.23
C GLY A 172 22.45 5.51 5.04
N ALA A 173 21.30 5.79 4.41
CA ALA A 173 20.06 6.12 5.09
C ALA A 173 19.54 4.97 5.95
N GLU A 174 19.01 5.31 7.11
CA GLU A 174 18.22 4.38 7.91
C GLU A 174 16.90 4.08 7.20
N ARG A 175 16.46 2.84 7.27
CA ARG A 175 15.21 2.44 6.64
C ARG A 175 14.47 1.35 7.41
N VAL A 176 13.16 1.35 7.28
CA VAL A 176 12.28 0.28 7.71
C VAL A 176 11.43 -0.15 6.52
N VAL A 177 11.49 -1.43 6.21
CA VAL A 177 10.82 -2.00 5.04
C VAL A 177 10.19 -3.36 5.38
N THR A 178 9.20 -3.76 4.59
CA THR A 178 8.74 -5.14 4.55
C THR A 178 9.74 -5.99 3.75
N ASP A 179 10.05 -7.21 4.20
CA ASP A 179 10.79 -8.20 3.39
C ASP A 179 9.85 -8.81 2.33
N HIS A 180 9.72 -8.11 1.20
CA HIS A 180 8.86 -8.55 0.11
C HIS A 180 9.38 -9.82 -0.57
N ALA A 181 10.69 -10.05 -0.58
CA ALA A 181 11.25 -11.29 -1.11
C ALA A 181 10.86 -12.49 -0.23
N TYR A 182 10.91 -12.34 1.09
CA TYR A 182 10.40 -13.36 2.00
C TYR A 182 8.88 -13.58 1.81
N GLY A 183 8.10 -12.51 1.65
CA GLY A 183 6.67 -12.60 1.41
C GLY A 183 6.32 -13.44 0.18
N ALA A 184 7.02 -13.24 -0.93
CA ALA A 184 6.84 -14.03 -2.13
C ALA A 184 7.29 -15.49 -1.93
N ARG A 185 8.39 -15.75 -1.17
CA ARG A 185 8.83 -17.11 -0.85
C ARG A 185 7.80 -17.89 -0.05
N ILE A 186 7.19 -17.27 0.97
CA ILE A 186 6.16 -17.98 1.77
C ILE A 186 4.89 -18.24 0.95
N ALA A 187 4.54 -17.36 -0.01
CA ALA A 187 3.44 -17.58 -0.93
C ALA A 187 3.71 -18.77 -1.86
N VAL A 188 4.90 -18.86 -2.45
CA VAL A 188 5.31 -20.01 -3.28
C VAL A 188 5.26 -21.29 -2.45
N ARG A 189 5.88 -21.30 -1.27
CA ARG A 189 5.90 -22.48 -0.41
C ARG A 189 4.50 -22.95 -0.07
N HIS A 190 3.60 -22.03 0.29
CA HIS A 190 2.20 -22.33 0.59
C HIS A 190 1.50 -23.05 -0.57
N LEU A 191 1.77 -22.64 -1.81
CA LEU A 191 1.19 -23.24 -3.01
C LEU A 191 1.79 -24.63 -3.29
N VAL A 192 3.11 -24.76 -3.17
CA VAL A 192 3.80 -26.06 -3.35
C VAL A 192 3.38 -27.07 -2.27
N ASP A 193 3.23 -26.65 -1.01
CA ASP A 193 2.71 -27.51 0.08
C ASP A 193 1.26 -27.98 -0.18
N ARG A 194 0.62 -27.51 -1.26
CA ARG A 194 -0.71 -27.88 -1.77
C ARG A 194 -0.67 -28.52 -3.16
N ASP A 195 0.46 -29.12 -3.47
CA ASP A 195 0.69 -29.86 -4.72
C ASP A 195 0.49 -28.98 -5.99
N ARG A 196 0.77 -27.65 -5.91
CA ARG A 196 0.74 -26.77 -7.07
C ARG A 196 2.14 -26.65 -7.67
N GLU A 197 2.29 -27.11 -8.92
CA GLU A 197 3.56 -27.12 -9.64
C GLU A 197 3.64 -25.99 -10.69
N LEU A 198 2.52 -25.67 -11.35
CA LEU A 198 2.44 -24.63 -12.38
C LEU A 198 2.03 -23.29 -11.78
N ILE A 199 2.97 -22.66 -11.05
CA ILE A 199 2.74 -21.41 -10.35
C ILE A 199 3.14 -20.24 -11.25
N SER A 200 2.23 -19.27 -11.45
CA SER A 200 2.49 -18.02 -12.17
C SER A 200 2.58 -16.83 -11.21
N LEU A 201 3.20 -15.76 -11.68
CA LEU A 201 3.31 -14.49 -10.97
C LEU A 201 2.78 -13.35 -11.83
N ILE A 202 1.88 -12.55 -11.27
CA ILE A 202 1.43 -11.28 -11.86
C ILE A 202 2.00 -10.13 -11.04
N LEU A 203 2.72 -9.23 -11.70
CA LEU A 203 3.35 -8.05 -11.12
C LEU A 203 2.86 -6.77 -11.77
N ARG A 204 2.86 -5.69 -11.02
CA ARG A 204 2.68 -4.33 -11.55
C ARG A 204 4.02 -3.75 -11.98
N GLU A 205 4.08 -3.19 -13.18
CA GLU A 205 5.31 -2.59 -13.72
C GLU A 205 5.72 -1.33 -12.95
N ASP A 206 4.75 -0.60 -12.40
CA ASP A 206 4.95 0.67 -11.67
C ASP A 206 5.18 0.49 -10.16
N SER A 207 5.21 -0.73 -9.65
CA SER A 207 5.44 -0.96 -8.22
C SER A 207 6.91 -1.00 -7.86
N PRO A 208 7.34 -0.25 -6.85
CA PRO A 208 8.74 -0.25 -6.38
C PRO A 208 9.16 -1.58 -5.72
N HIS A 209 8.23 -2.48 -5.48
CA HIS A 209 8.48 -3.77 -4.82
C HIS A 209 8.52 -4.95 -5.81
N SER A 210 8.21 -4.71 -7.09
CA SER A 210 8.07 -5.78 -8.09
C SER A 210 9.30 -6.64 -8.25
N ASP A 211 10.49 -6.05 -8.22
CA ASP A 211 11.75 -6.80 -8.39
C ASP A 211 12.05 -7.66 -7.15
N LEU A 212 11.76 -7.18 -5.94
CA LEU A 212 11.90 -7.97 -4.71
C LEU A 212 10.91 -9.14 -4.66
N ILE A 213 9.67 -8.92 -5.09
CA ILE A 213 8.66 -9.97 -5.18
C ILE A 213 9.08 -11.01 -6.22
N LEU A 214 9.60 -10.59 -7.37
CA LEU A 214 10.13 -11.48 -8.40
C LEU A 214 11.33 -12.30 -7.91
N GLU A 215 12.25 -11.67 -7.20
CA GLU A 215 13.38 -12.35 -6.56
C GLU A 215 12.88 -13.43 -5.59
N GLY A 216 11.95 -13.07 -4.70
CA GLY A 216 11.36 -14.00 -3.74
C GLY A 216 10.62 -15.15 -4.40
N TYR A 217 9.85 -14.88 -5.46
CA TYR A 217 9.16 -15.91 -6.26
C TYR A 217 10.15 -16.90 -6.88
N ARG A 218 11.18 -16.40 -7.58
CA ARG A 218 12.23 -17.22 -8.19
C ARG A 218 12.99 -18.02 -7.14
N GLY A 219 13.37 -17.38 -6.03
CA GLY A 219 14.06 -18.04 -4.93
C GLY A 219 13.20 -19.10 -4.23
N GLY A 220 11.90 -18.86 -4.10
CA GLY A 220 10.94 -19.81 -3.55
C GLY A 220 10.82 -21.08 -4.42
N LEU A 221 10.68 -20.92 -5.73
CA LEU A 221 10.65 -22.04 -6.68
C LEU A 221 11.97 -22.81 -6.67
N ALA A 222 13.10 -22.13 -6.72
CA ALA A 222 14.42 -22.77 -6.71
C ALA A 222 14.67 -23.60 -5.43
N ALA A 223 14.18 -23.14 -4.28
CA ALA A 223 14.30 -23.84 -3.00
C ALA A 223 13.59 -25.21 -2.98
N VAL A 224 12.61 -25.42 -3.86
CA VAL A 224 11.89 -26.69 -4.02
C VAL A 224 12.25 -27.43 -5.32
N GLY A 225 13.34 -27.03 -5.98
CA GLY A 225 13.82 -27.66 -7.20
C GLY A 225 13.07 -27.28 -8.47
N MET A 226 12.23 -26.25 -8.42
CA MET A 226 11.47 -25.74 -9.55
C MET A 226 12.15 -24.51 -10.17
N THR A 227 11.86 -24.20 -11.43
CA THR A 227 12.42 -23.06 -12.13
C THR A 227 11.32 -22.18 -12.70
N ALA A 228 11.38 -20.89 -12.41
CA ALA A 228 10.48 -19.91 -13.04
C ALA A 228 10.82 -19.80 -14.53
N SER A 229 9.82 -19.96 -15.40
CA SER A 229 9.94 -19.63 -16.82
C SER A 229 9.58 -18.15 -17.03
N GLU A 230 10.12 -17.54 -18.08
CA GLU A 230 9.69 -16.17 -18.46
C GLU A 230 8.19 -16.10 -18.79
N SER A 231 7.62 -17.20 -19.29
CA SER A 231 6.19 -17.29 -19.61
C SER A 231 5.28 -17.44 -18.39
N SER A 232 5.84 -17.67 -17.19
CA SER A 232 5.10 -17.71 -15.91
C SER A 232 5.02 -16.35 -15.21
N VAL A 233 5.73 -15.34 -15.70
CA VAL A 233 5.73 -13.98 -15.13
C VAL A 233 4.99 -13.02 -16.04
N PHE A 234 3.89 -12.47 -15.55
CA PHE A 234 3.06 -11.48 -16.24
C PHE A 234 3.26 -10.11 -15.61
N ARG A 235 3.74 -9.14 -16.39
CA ARG A 235 3.86 -7.76 -15.95
C ARG A 235 2.66 -6.96 -16.46
N LEU A 236 1.94 -6.31 -15.56
CA LEU A 236 0.80 -5.48 -15.89
C LEU A 236 1.19 -4.01 -15.83
N PRO A 237 0.95 -3.24 -16.90
CA PRO A 237 1.09 -1.80 -16.85
C PRO A 237 0.09 -1.20 -15.85
N SER A 238 0.36 0.01 -15.38
CA SER A 238 -0.56 0.74 -14.53
C SER A 238 -1.92 0.93 -15.23
N PRO A 239 -3.04 0.81 -14.52
CA PRO A 239 -4.36 1.09 -15.08
C PRO A 239 -4.51 2.48 -15.71
N SER A 240 -3.72 3.45 -15.24
CA SER A 240 -3.72 4.83 -15.73
C SER A 240 -2.81 5.06 -16.93
N THR A 241 -1.79 4.22 -17.13
CA THR A 241 -0.76 4.42 -18.17
C THR A 241 -1.16 3.75 -19.48
N ASP A 242 -1.52 2.46 -19.44
CA ASP A 242 -1.93 1.70 -20.61
C ASP A 242 -3.05 0.71 -20.26
N PRO A 243 -4.30 1.18 -20.20
CA PRO A 243 -5.44 0.33 -19.90
C PRO A 243 -5.71 -0.74 -20.96
N ALA A 244 -5.39 -0.48 -22.24
CA ALA A 244 -5.63 -1.42 -23.32
C ALA A 244 -4.66 -2.60 -23.27
N GLU A 245 -3.39 -2.35 -23.10
CA GLU A 245 -2.37 -3.38 -22.95
C GLU A 245 -2.60 -4.21 -21.68
N ARG A 246 -2.96 -3.55 -20.59
CA ARG A 246 -3.33 -4.22 -19.36
C ARG A 246 -4.49 -5.20 -19.57
N GLU A 247 -5.55 -4.75 -20.25
CA GLU A 247 -6.72 -5.57 -20.57
C GLU A 247 -6.35 -6.79 -21.43
N ARG A 248 -5.48 -6.58 -22.41
CA ARG A 248 -4.97 -7.63 -23.28
C ARG A 248 -4.20 -8.70 -22.48
N ARG A 249 -3.27 -8.28 -21.60
CA ARG A 249 -2.47 -9.18 -20.76
C ARG A 249 -3.31 -9.97 -19.77
N LEU A 250 -4.29 -9.32 -19.13
CA LEU A 250 -5.23 -10.00 -18.24
C LEU A 250 -6.08 -11.04 -18.97
N THR A 251 -6.49 -10.74 -20.20
CA THR A 251 -7.23 -11.67 -21.05
C THR A 251 -6.36 -12.86 -21.44
N GLU A 252 -5.14 -12.63 -21.89
CA GLU A 252 -4.17 -13.68 -22.22
C GLU A 252 -3.89 -14.60 -21.02
N PHE A 253 -3.69 -14.03 -19.84
CA PHE A 253 -3.51 -14.79 -18.60
C PHE A 253 -4.73 -15.70 -18.32
N ALA A 254 -5.93 -15.13 -18.37
CA ALA A 254 -7.16 -15.87 -18.08
C ALA A 254 -7.44 -16.96 -19.13
N ASP A 255 -7.06 -16.76 -20.40
CA ASP A 255 -7.16 -17.77 -21.45
C ASP A 255 -6.15 -18.93 -21.28
N LYS A 256 -4.95 -18.64 -20.74
CA LYS A 256 -3.99 -19.69 -20.33
C LYS A 256 -4.53 -20.52 -19.19
N ALA A 257 -5.09 -19.88 -18.17
CA ALA A 257 -5.68 -20.58 -17.02
C ALA A 257 -6.83 -21.52 -17.44
N ALA A 258 -7.70 -21.05 -18.35
CA ALA A 258 -8.82 -21.85 -18.87
C ALA A 258 -8.40 -23.05 -19.74
N LYS A 259 -7.12 -23.17 -20.08
CA LYS A 259 -6.52 -24.28 -20.83
C LYS A 259 -5.68 -25.22 -19.94
N ASP A 260 -5.82 -25.13 -18.62
CA ASP A 260 -5.05 -25.88 -17.62
C ASP A 260 -3.53 -25.73 -17.77
N LEU A 261 -3.06 -24.55 -18.21
CA LEU A 261 -1.64 -24.23 -18.38
C LEU A 261 -1.02 -23.59 -17.14
N LEU A 262 -1.78 -23.46 -16.06
CA LEU A 262 -1.33 -23.01 -14.74
C LEU A 262 -2.27 -23.56 -13.66
N GLU A 263 -1.75 -23.75 -12.45
CA GLU A 263 -2.47 -24.32 -11.30
C GLU A 263 -2.57 -23.34 -10.15
N ALA A 264 -1.73 -22.32 -10.15
CA ALA A 264 -1.76 -21.28 -9.13
C ALA A 264 -1.20 -19.96 -9.66
N VAL A 265 -1.60 -18.86 -9.02
CA VAL A 265 -1.08 -17.55 -9.31
C VAL A 265 -0.89 -16.71 -8.04
N ILE A 266 0.26 -16.04 -7.94
CA ILE A 266 0.53 -14.99 -6.98
C ILE A 266 0.30 -13.66 -7.70
N VAL A 267 -0.53 -12.79 -7.14
CA VAL A 267 -0.93 -11.53 -7.80
C VAL A 267 -0.61 -10.34 -6.91
N HIS A 268 0.24 -9.47 -7.36
CA HIS A 268 0.52 -8.19 -6.76
C HIS A 268 -0.23 -7.09 -7.53
N ASN A 269 -1.32 -6.46 -6.95
CA ASN A 269 -1.77 -6.49 -5.56
C ASN A 269 -3.22 -7.08 -5.43
N ASP A 270 -3.89 -6.80 -4.27
CA ASP A 270 -5.26 -7.28 -4.01
C ASP A 270 -6.27 -6.85 -5.08
N HIS A 271 -6.23 -5.59 -5.52
CA HIS A 271 -7.15 -5.09 -6.55
C HIS A 271 -7.00 -5.89 -7.86
N ASP A 272 -5.76 -6.18 -8.23
CA ASP A 272 -5.47 -6.98 -9.42
C ASP A 272 -5.86 -8.44 -9.21
N ALA A 273 -5.68 -8.96 -8.01
CA ALA A 273 -6.09 -10.31 -7.65
C ALA A 273 -7.62 -10.49 -7.73
N ILE A 274 -8.39 -9.48 -7.29
CA ILE A 274 -9.85 -9.49 -7.42
C ILE A 274 -10.27 -9.47 -8.90
N VAL A 275 -9.61 -8.66 -9.75
CA VAL A 275 -9.87 -8.65 -11.19
C VAL A 275 -9.54 -9.99 -11.82
N VAL A 276 -8.41 -10.59 -11.47
CA VAL A 276 -8.01 -11.94 -11.93
C VAL A 276 -9.05 -12.97 -11.51
N LEU A 277 -9.46 -13.00 -10.24
CA LEU A 277 -10.50 -13.89 -9.75
C LEU A 277 -11.79 -13.80 -10.57
N GLN A 278 -12.27 -12.57 -10.81
CA GLN A 278 -13.49 -12.35 -11.59
C GLN A 278 -13.37 -12.86 -13.03
N ARG A 279 -12.22 -12.68 -13.67
CA ARG A 279 -11.98 -13.15 -15.05
C ARG A 279 -11.88 -14.66 -15.16
N LEU A 280 -11.25 -15.31 -14.20
CA LEU A 280 -11.16 -16.77 -14.15
C LEU A 280 -12.53 -17.38 -13.92
N ARG A 281 -13.31 -16.86 -12.99
CA ARG A 281 -14.70 -17.32 -12.75
C ARG A 281 -15.61 -17.11 -13.97
N ALA A 282 -15.46 -16.00 -14.67
CA ALA A 282 -16.21 -15.74 -15.90
C ALA A 282 -15.91 -16.75 -17.03
N ARG A 283 -14.77 -17.45 -16.95
CA ARG A 283 -14.39 -18.55 -17.85
C ARG A 283 -14.70 -19.94 -17.32
N GLY A 284 -15.36 -20.03 -16.16
CA GLY A 284 -15.72 -21.30 -15.53
C GLY A 284 -14.55 -22.01 -14.83
N VAL A 285 -13.43 -21.30 -14.59
CA VAL A 285 -12.29 -21.86 -13.85
C VAL A 285 -12.67 -22.00 -12.38
N ASP A 286 -12.49 -23.18 -11.84
CA ASP A 286 -12.75 -23.48 -10.43
C ASP A 286 -11.64 -22.94 -9.53
N ILE A 287 -12.00 -22.20 -8.50
CA ILE A 287 -11.10 -21.62 -7.51
C ILE A 287 -11.49 -22.14 -6.12
N PRO A 288 -10.61 -22.77 -5.39
CA PRO A 288 -9.19 -23.05 -5.65
C PRO A 288 -8.91 -24.37 -6.40
N GLY A 289 -9.93 -25.14 -6.77
CA GLY A 289 -9.78 -26.49 -7.31
C GLY A 289 -8.82 -26.55 -8.51
N ALA A 290 -9.14 -25.87 -9.60
CA ALA A 290 -8.29 -25.81 -10.79
C ALA A 290 -7.14 -24.78 -10.61
N VAL A 291 -7.43 -23.58 -10.11
CA VAL A 291 -6.44 -22.51 -9.93
C VAL A 291 -6.52 -21.92 -8.53
N ALA A 292 -5.44 -22.02 -7.77
CA ALA A 292 -5.29 -21.33 -6.48
C ALA A 292 -4.79 -19.88 -6.69
N ILE A 293 -5.31 -18.94 -5.90
CA ILE A 293 -4.93 -17.52 -5.97
C ILE A 293 -4.36 -17.06 -4.62
N VAL A 294 -3.17 -16.44 -4.66
CA VAL A 294 -2.58 -15.73 -3.53
C VAL A 294 -2.44 -14.25 -3.92
N ALA A 295 -3.10 -13.37 -3.19
CA ALA A 295 -3.00 -11.92 -3.34
C ALA A 295 -1.82 -11.35 -2.54
N TYR A 296 -1.60 -10.06 -2.67
CA TYR A 296 -0.55 -9.32 -1.96
C TYR A 296 -1.10 -8.01 -1.44
N ASP A 297 -0.61 -7.56 -0.26
CA ASP A 297 -0.97 -6.39 0.54
C ASP A 297 -2.01 -6.64 1.63
N ASP A 298 -2.98 -7.52 1.43
CA ASP A 298 -4.04 -7.88 2.38
C ASP A 298 -4.87 -6.70 2.93
N GLU A 299 -5.21 -5.75 2.04
CA GLU A 299 -6.08 -4.61 2.39
C GLU A 299 -7.57 -4.93 2.13
N VAL A 300 -7.83 -5.54 0.99
CA VAL A 300 -9.20 -5.86 0.54
C VAL A 300 -9.37 -7.31 0.11
N ALA A 301 -8.33 -8.14 0.23
CA ALA A 301 -8.30 -9.53 -0.18
C ALA A 301 -9.43 -10.37 0.48
N ALA A 302 -9.72 -10.12 1.75
CA ALA A 302 -10.79 -10.79 2.49
C ALA A 302 -12.21 -10.44 2.02
N LEU A 303 -12.37 -9.35 1.25
CA LEU A 303 -13.67 -8.83 0.79
C LEU A 303 -14.05 -9.31 -0.61
N ALA A 304 -13.20 -10.11 -1.26
CA ALA A 304 -13.49 -10.71 -2.55
C ALA A 304 -14.64 -11.74 -2.44
N ASP A 305 -15.33 -12.04 -3.57
CA ASP A 305 -16.41 -13.05 -3.63
C ASP A 305 -15.96 -14.42 -3.10
N ILE A 306 -14.73 -14.80 -3.39
CA ILE A 306 -13.99 -15.88 -2.72
C ILE A 306 -12.88 -15.18 -1.93
N PRO A 307 -12.89 -15.23 -0.59
CA PRO A 307 -11.87 -14.58 0.23
C PRO A 307 -10.47 -15.03 -0.18
N LEU A 308 -9.62 -14.07 -0.57
CA LEU A 308 -8.30 -14.36 -1.12
C LEU A 308 -7.29 -14.59 0.01
N THR A 309 -6.54 -15.69 -0.10
CA THR A 309 -5.27 -15.85 0.62
C THR A 309 -4.36 -14.69 0.22
N ALA A 310 -3.69 -14.06 1.16
CA ALA A 310 -2.86 -12.91 0.86
C ALA A 310 -1.59 -12.85 1.72
N VAL A 311 -0.49 -12.41 1.10
CA VAL A 311 0.69 -11.96 1.83
C VAL A 311 0.34 -10.62 2.47
N ALA A 312 0.52 -10.52 3.78
CA ALA A 312 0.17 -9.37 4.60
C ALA A 312 1.42 -8.65 5.10
N PRO A 313 1.88 -7.56 4.44
CA PRO A 313 2.93 -6.70 4.96
C PRO A 313 2.57 -6.14 6.33
N PRO A 314 3.49 -6.11 7.30
CA PRO A 314 3.22 -5.66 8.66
C PRO A 314 3.24 -4.12 8.78
N LYS A 315 2.41 -3.45 7.98
CA LYS A 315 2.38 -1.98 7.76
C LYS A 315 2.39 -1.17 9.04
N ARG A 316 1.55 -1.58 10.02
CA ARG A 316 1.49 -0.89 11.32
C ARG A 316 2.81 -1.03 12.10
N ALA A 317 3.43 -2.21 12.07
CA ALA A 317 4.73 -2.44 12.69
C ALA A 317 5.85 -1.67 11.97
N VAL A 318 5.78 -1.54 10.65
CA VAL A 318 6.72 -0.72 9.85
C VAL A 318 6.66 0.75 10.29
N GLY A 319 5.45 1.32 10.41
CA GLY A 319 5.28 2.71 10.87
C GLY A 319 5.79 2.91 12.30
N ALA A 320 5.49 2.00 13.22
CA ALA A 320 5.97 2.04 14.60
C ALA A 320 7.49 1.92 14.69
N ALA A 321 8.09 0.96 13.97
CA ALA A 321 9.53 0.75 13.95
C ALA A 321 10.29 1.95 13.34
N ALA A 322 9.69 2.66 12.38
CA ALA A 322 10.29 3.87 11.83
C ALA A 322 10.39 5.00 12.88
N VAL A 323 9.36 5.17 13.71
CA VAL A 323 9.40 6.09 14.86
C VAL A 323 10.46 5.65 15.89
N ASP A 324 10.53 4.38 16.23
CA ASP A 324 11.56 3.85 17.13
C ASP A 324 12.97 4.12 16.63
N LEU A 325 13.18 3.92 15.34
CA LEU A 325 14.47 4.08 14.71
C LEU A 325 14.94 5.53 14.73
N ILE A 326 14.06 6.48 14.36
CA ILE A 326 14.40 7.90 14.34
C ILE A 326 14.58 8.47 15.76
N VAL A 327 13.78 8.03 16.73
CA VAL A 327 13.94 8.45 18.15
C VAL A 327 15.29 7.98 18.70
N ARG A 328 15.70 6.75 18.41
CA ARG A 328 17.03 6.26 18.79
C ARG A 328 18.16 7.07 18.16
N ARG A 329 18.01 7.52 16.91
CA ARG A 329 18.98 8.39 16.23
C ARG A 329 19.04 9.77 16.88
N LEU A 330 17.91 10.33 17.30
CA LEU A 330 17.85 11.62 18.01
C LEU A 330 18.50 11.56 19.40
N ILE A 331 18.41 10.40 20.08
CA ILE A 331 19.04 10.21 21.40
C ILE A 331 20.53 9.97 21.26
N ASP A 332 20.96 9.17 20.29
CA ASP A 332 22.37 8.82 20.04
C ASP A 332 22.70 9.04 18.55
N PRO A 333 23.15 10.25 18.18
CA PRO A 333 23.47 10.59 16.79
C PRO A 333 24.65 9.78 16.22
N GLU A 334 25.55 9.27 17.04
CA GLU A 334 26.74 8.55 16.60
C GLU A 334 26.54 7.02 16.48
N ARG A 335 25.34 6.53 16.82
CA ARG A 335 25.06 5.10 16.71
C ARG A 335 25.20 4.59 15.27
N PRO A 336 25.53 3.32 15.05
CA PRO A 336 25.56 2.73 13.70
C PRO A 336 24.23 2.88 12.98
N THR A 337 24.29 3.05 11.65
CA THR A 337 23.09 3.07 10.78
C THR A 337 22.41 1.71 10.78
N HIS A 338 21.10 1.70 10.99
CA HIS A 338 20.30 0.47 10.96
C HIS A 338 19.38 0.43 9.75
N ARG A 339 19.22 -0.78 9.23
CA ARG A 339 18.26 -1.12 8.17
C ARG A 339 17.42 -2.28 8.66
N LEU A 340 16.12 -2.05 8.85
CA LEU A 340 15.20 -3.05 9.37
C LEU A 340 14.34 -3.61 8.25
N ALA A 341 14.32 -4.92 8.12
CA ALA A 341 13.37 -5.66 7.30
C ALA A 341 12.43 -6.44 8.21
N ILE A 342 11.13 -6.19 8.09
CA ILE A 342 10.11 -6.84 8.90
C ILE A 342 9.42 -7.89 8.03
N LEU A 343 9.28 -9.10 8.56
CA LEU A 343 8.72 -10.21 7.81
C LEU A 343 7.19 -10.07 7.70
N PRO A 344 6.63 -10.21 6.49
CA PRO A 344 5.19 -10.32 6.29
C PRO A 344 4.68 -11.70 6.72
N GLU A 345 3.37 -11.78 6.97
CA GLU A 345 2.64 -13.01 7.23
C GLU A 345 1.85 -13.46 6.00
N LEU A 346 1.37 -14.70 6.00
CA LEU A 346 0.45 -15.22 5.01
C LEU A 346 -0.88 -15.52 5.66
N ASN A 347 -1.92 -14.77 5.29
CA ASN A 347 -3.29 -14.99 5.73
C ASN A 347 -4.00 -15.95 4.77
N VAL A 348 -4.07 -17.21 5.16
CA VAL A 348 -4.69 -18.28 4.33
C VAL A 348 -6.21 -18.15 4.37
N ARG A 349 -6.85 -18.16 3.17
CA ARG A 349 -8.29 -18.09 2.97
C ARG A 349 -8.76 -19.02 1.85
N ALA A 350 -10.04 -18.97 1.51
CA ALA A 350 -10.70 -19.90 0.59
C ALA A 350 -10.07 -20.00 -0.80
N SER A 351 -9.40 -18.96 -1.33
CA SER A 351 -8.86 -18.96 -2.68
C SER A 351 -7.66 -19.89 -2.89
N SER A 352 -7.08 -20.45 -1.83
CA SER A 352 -5.99 -21.43 -1.89
C SER A 352 -6.01 -22.44 -0.76
N ALA A 353 -7.03 -22.41 0.12
CA ALA A 353 -7.23 -23.45 1.12
C ALA A 353 -7.68 -24.75 0.42
N GLN A 354 -7.14 -25.89 0.81
CA GLN A 354 -7.75 -27.18 0.51
C GLN A 354 -8.83 -27.45 1.54
N GLU A 355 -9.98 -28.00 1.10
CA GLU A 355 -11.01 -28.52 2.02
C GLU A 355 -10.50 -29.73 2.80
#